data_b723ed56ac86229afbd2fb84ae7a7067
#
_entry.id   b723ed56ac86229afbd2fb84ae7a7067
#
_cell.length_a   1.000
_cell.length_b   1.000
_cell.length_c   1.000
_cell.angle_alpha   90.00
_cell.angle_beta   90.00
_cell.angle_gamma   90.00
#
_symmetry.space_group_name_H-M   'P 1'
#
loop_
_entity.id
_entity.type
_entity.pdbx_description
1 polymer ?
#
loop_
_entity_poly.entity_id
_entity_poly.type
_entity_poly.pdbx_seq_one_letter_code
_entity_poly.pdbx_strand_id
1 'polypeptide(L)'
;LSIMNQIAVVNSLVPMKEEKDEYEDKTKKFYQKVLLDRQFLNYPIVLSTHVTWFKTLFGHEKEDVFAFHQLCNSVIVLDEIQSYKNALWSEIITFLKGYAKLLNMKIIIMSATLPNLEALTDDKEDAVNLIPQKESYFKHPVFAERVIPDYSLLKQKMTLEILCEHVQKQVLRKKKILIEFISKKSAEKFYGMLTDTEIDCETLFMSGDSSIWERQKIIEKLSKLKSVILVATQVIEAGVDIDMDIGYKDCSKLDSEEQFMGRINRSCKGEGIVYFFNLDSARMVYKDGDIRVDTEFTVMKTDMQEILRTKNFSDYYGEILER
;
A
#
# COMPACT_ATOMS: atom_id res chain seq x y z
N LEU A 1 10.91 20.11 -25.07
CA LEU A 1 10.57 20.26 -23.65
C LEU A 1 10.63 18.87 -23.01
N SER A 2 11.48 18.69 -21.97
CA SER A 2 11.57 17.41 -21.26
C SER A 2 10.23 17.11 -20.57
N ILE A 3 9.75 15.87 -20.69
CA ILE A 3 8.52 15.40 -20.01
C ILE A 3 8.59 15.66 -18.50
N MET A 4 9.79 15.62 -17.91
CA MET A 4 10.01 15.87 -16.48
C MET A 4 9.55 17.26 -16.01
N ASN A 5 9.60 18.28 -16.87
CA ASN A 5 9.11 19.62 -16.54
C ASN A 5 7.59 19.77 -16.66
N GLN A 6 6.89 18.71 -17.06
CA GLN A 6 5.42 18.68 -17.22
C GLN A 6 4.73 17.91 -16.10
N ILE A 7 5.48 17.35 -15.15
CA ILE A 7 4.98 16.56 -14.03
C ILE A 7 5.07 17.38 -12.76
N ALA A 8 3.95 17.57 -12.08
CA ALA A 8 3.91 18.12 -10.73
C ALA A 8 3.57 17.06 -9.70
N VAL A 9 4.26 17.10 -8.57
CA VAL A 9 3.90 16.33 -7.38
C VAL A 9 3.21 17.27 -6.41
N VAL A 10 1.91 17.06 -6.20
CA VAL A 10 1.06 17.91 -5.36
C VAL A 10 0.59 17.10 -4.16
N ASN A 11 1.28 17.24 -3.04
CA ASN A 11 0.89 16.67 -1.76
C ASN A 11 1.42 17.56 -0.61
N SER A 12 0.96 17.30 0.61
CA SER A 12 1.34 18.06 1.80
C SER A 12 2.80 17.85 2.25
N LEU A 13 3.52 16.88 1.67
CA LEU A 13 4.83 16.44 2.13
C LEU A 13 5.99 16.86 1.23
N VAL A 14 5.72 17.31 0.01
CA VAL A 14 6.78 17.72 -0.92
C VAL A 14 7.04 19.21 -0.75
N PRO A 15 8.16 19.59 -0.11
CA PRO A 15 8.58 20.99 -0.08
C PRO A 15 8.87 21.46 -1.51
N MET A 16 8.62 22.72 -1.77
CA MET A 16 9.08 23.33 -3.02
C MET A 16 10.61 23.27 -3.05
N LYS A 17 11.19 22.61 -4.06
CA LYS A 17 12.62 22.64 -4.26
C LYS A 17 13.04 24.08 -4.58
N GLU A 18 13.92 24.63 -3.77
CA GLU A 18 14.67 25.82 -4.11
C GLU A 18 15.73 25.44 -5.16
N GLU A 19 15.56 25.83 -6.41
CA GLU A 19 16.71 26.05 -7.26
C GLU A 19 17.27 27.42 -6.84
N LYS A 20 18.46 27.41 -6.21
CA LYS A 20 19.20 28.60 -5.86
C LYS A 20 19.73 29.23 -7.13
N ASP A 21 18.99 30.13 -7.72
CA ASP A 21 19.50 31.04 -8.74
C ASP A 21 19.67 32.46 -8.16
N GLU A 22 20.80 33.07 -8.46
CA GLU A 22 21.37 34.31 -7.87
C GLU A 22 20.59 35.61 -8.14
N TYR A 23 19.30 35.60 -8.48
CA TYR A 23 18.49 36.79 -8.73
C TYR A 23 17.22 36.82 -7.86
N GLU A 24 17.30 37.46 -6.70
CA GLU A 24 16.23 37.50 -5.70
C GLU A 24 14.84 37.93 -6.23
N ASP A 25 14.75 38.85 -7.16
CA ASP A 25 13.43 39.38 -7.60
C ASP A 25 12.75 38.51 -8.68
N LYS A 26 13.53 37.86 -9.54
CA LYS A 26 13.01 36.88 -10.50
C LYS A 26 12.60 35.58 -9.81
N THR A 27 13.32 35.19 -8.78
CA THR A 27 13.09 34.01 -7.96
C THR A 27 11.75 34.13 -7.25
N LYS A 28 11.42 35.28 -6.64
CA LYS A 28 10.15 35.51 -5.94
C LYS A 28 8.94 35.43 -6.87
N LYS A 29 9.03 35.98 -8.08
CA LYS A 29 7.97 35.86 -9.10
C LYS A 29 7.82 34.45 -9.62
N PHE A 30 8.94 33.74 -9.81
CA PHE A 30 8.94 32.34 -10.19
C PHE A 30 8.27 31.45 -9.15
N TYR A 31 8.61 31.63 -7.87
CA TYR A 31 7.98 30.93 -6.74
C TYR A 31 6.48 31.16 -6.67
N GLN A 32 6.04 32.39 -6.78
CA GLN A 32 4.61 32.71 -6.77
C GLN A 32 3.88 32.02 -7.93
N LYS A 33 4.47 31.97 -9.11
CA LYS A 33 3.93 31.27 -10.26
C LYS A 33 3.82 29.76 -10.03
N VAL A 34 4.88 29.14 -9.55
CA VAL A 34 4.91 27.69 -9.25
C VAL A 34 3.92 27.32 -8.16
N LEU A 35 3.76 28.17 -7.13
CA LEU A 35 2.73 28.02 -6.10
C LEU A 35 1.33 28.03 -6.69
N LEU A 36 1.04 29.04 -7.51
CA LEU A 36 -0.26 29.17 -8.19
C LEU A 36 -0.50 27.99 -9.14
N ASP A 37 0.46 27.61 -9.96
CA ASP A 37 0.33 26.50 -10.91
C ASP A 37 0.06 25.19 -10.17
N ARG A 38 0.67 24.95 -9.00
CA ARG A 38 0.37 23.78 -8.14
C ARG A 38 -1.01 23.85 -7.52
N GLN A 39 -1.38 25.00 -6.97
CA GLN A 39 -2.68 25.21 -6.35
C GLN A 39 -3.82 25.08 -7.36
N PHE A 40 -3.59 25.49 -8.59
CA PHE A 40 -4.54 25.37 -9.69
C PHE A 40 -4.43 24.06 -10.49
N LEU A 41 -3.56 23.13 -10.09
CA LEU A 41 -3.28 21.89 -10.85
C LEU A 41 -2.94 22.15 -12.33
N ASN A 42 -2.28 23.27 -12.63
CA ASN A 42 -1.99 23.72 -14.00
C ASN A 42 -0.77 23.00 -14.61
N TYR A 43 -0.82 21.67 -14.61
CA TYR A 43 0.21 20.81 -15.18
C TYR A 43 -0.44 19.70 -16.03
N PRO A 44 0.18 19.31 -17.16
CA PRO A 44 -0.32 18.20 -17.97
C PRO A 44 -0.41 16.87 -17.22
N ILE A 45 0.50 16.63 -16.27
CA ILE A 45 0.53 15.43 -15.43
C ILE A 45 0.69 15.86 -13.97
N VAL A 46 -0.24 15.42 -13.13
CA VAL A 46 -0.23 15.69 -11.70
C VAL A 46 -0.20 14.37 -10.94
N LEU A 47 0.83 14.18 -10.11
CA LEU A 47 0.88 13.11 -9.11
C LEU A 47 0.41 13.67 -7.78
N SER A 48 -0.61 13.09 -7.20
CA SER A 48 -1.22 13.58 -5.95
C SER A 48 -1.62 12.43 -5.03
N THR A 49 -1.94 12.75 -3.80
CA THR A 49 -2.58 11.80 -2.90
C THR A 49 -4.10 11.84 -3.12
N HIS A 50 -4.79 10.72 -2.84
CA HIS A 50 -6.25 10.66 -2.88
C HIS A 50 -6.89 11.73 -1.97
N VAL A 51 -6.28 12.02 -0.83
CA VAL A 51 -6.77 13.06 0.10
C VAL A 51 -6.80 14.43 -0.58
N THR A 52 -5.71 14.82 -1.23
CA THR A 52 -5.62 16.10 -1.95
C THR A 52 -6.60 16.14 -3.12
N TRP A 53 -6.73 15.05 -3.87
CA TRP A 53 -7.63 14.98 -5.00
C TRP A 53 -9.11 15.02 -4.58
N PHE A 54 -9.50 14.27 -3.55
CA PHE A 54 -10.85 14.32 -2.99
C PHE A 54 -11.18 15.70 -2.38
N LYS A 55 -10.18 16.39 -1.81
CA LYS A 55 -10.35 17.75 -1.34
C LYS A 55 -10.72 18.69 -2.48
N THR A 56 -10.14 18.51 -3.68
CA THR A 56 -10.52 19.28 -4.87
C THR A 56 -11.94 18.95 -5.34
N LEU A 57 -12.38 17.67 -5.25
CA LEU A 57 -13.71 17.25 -5.70
C LEU A 57 -14.83 17.62 -4.72
N PHE A 58 -14.60 17.48 -3.43
CA PHE A 58 -15.63 17.57 -2.38
C PHE A 58 -15.40 18.74 -1.42
N GLY A 59 -14.28 19.44 -1.53
CA GLY A 59 -13.98 20.58 -0.70
C GLY A 59 -14.91 21.77 -1.01
N HIS A 60 -15.13 22.61 -0.02
CA HIS A 60 -16.00 23.79 -0.10
C HIS A 60 -15.23 25.09 0.15
N GLU A 61 -13.96 25.01 0.47
CA GLU A 61 -13.10 26.16 0.60
C GLU A 61 -12.78 26.74 -0.78
N LYS A 62 -12.52 28.05 -0.85
CA LYS A 62 -12.23 28.73 -2.12
C LYS A 62 -11.03 28.11 -2.83
N GLU A 63 -10.00 27.76 -2.07
CA GLU A 63 -8.77 27.14 -2.56
C GLU A 63 -9.02 25.77 -3.20
N ASP A 64 -9.98 25.01 -2.68
CA ASP A 64 -10.33 23.68 -3.19
C ASP A 64 -11.07 23.78 -4.52
N VAL A 65 -12.00 24.75 -4.61
CA VAL A 65 -12.85 24.93 -5.80
C VAL A 65 -12.08 25.50 -6.99
N PHE A 66 -11.01 26.25 -6.77
CA PHE A 66 -10.25 26.87 -7.85
C PHE A 66 -9.69 25.87 -8.86
N ALA A 67 -9.20 24.74 -8.39
CA ALA A 67 -8.61 23.70 -9.27
C ALA A 67 -9.66 22.81 -9.96
N PHE A 68 -10.93 22.91 -9.56
CA PHE A 68 -11.99 21.99 -10.02
C PHE A 68 -12.18 21.99 -11.54
N HIS A 69 -12.05 23.13 -12.22
CA HIS A 69 -12.19 23.24 -13.67
C HIS A 69 -11.09 22.47 -14.44
N GLN A 70 -9.92 22.24 -13.84
CA GLN A 70 -8.84 21.45 -14.45
C GLN A 70 -9.17 19.97 -14.52
N LEU A 71 -10.16 19.51 -13.77
CA LEU A 71 -10.63 18.13 -13.84
C LEU A 71 -11.46 17.85 -15.10
N CYS A 72 -11.97 18.89 -15.78
CA CYS A 72 -12.73 18.72 -17.03
C CYS A 72 -11.85 18.11 -18.12
N ASN A 73 -12.39 17.09 -18.80
CA ASN A 73 -11.70 16.35 -19.87
C ASN A 73 -10.38 15.69 -19.43
N SER A 74 -10.21 15.41 -18.14
CA SER A 74 -9.02 14.77 -17.60
C SER A 74 -9.13 13.24 -17.59
N VAL A 75 -7.97 12.59 -17.44
CA VAL A 75 -7.87 11.16 -17.13
C VAL A 75 -7.33 11.04 -15.71
N ILE A 76 -8.11 10.43 -14.84
CA ILE A 76 -7.77 10.20 -13.44
C ILE A 76 -7.43 8.72 -13.25
N VAL A 77 -6.26 8.45 -12.67
CA VAL A 77 -5.84 7.10 -12.29
C VAL A 77 -5.84 7.01 -10.77
N LEU A 78 -6.72 6.18 -10.23
CA LEU A 78 -6.82 5.89 -8.79
C LEU A 78 -6.18 4.54 -8.52
N ASP A 79 -5.10 4.54 -7.76
CA ASP A 79 -4.42 3.33 -7.32
C ASP A 79 -4.78 2.99 -5.88
N GLU A 80 -4.80 1.69 -5.55
CA GLU A 80 -5.05 1.14 -4.21
C GLU A 80 -6.41 1.58 -3.61
N ILE A 81 -7.50 1.47 -4.38
CA ILE A 81 -8.87 1.85 -3.94
C ILE A 81 -9.32 1.12 -2.67
N GLN A 82 -8.85 -0.12 -2.45
CA GLN A 82 -9.17 -0.92 -1.26
C GLN A 82 -8.62 -0.30 0.04
N SER A 83 -7.71 0.65 -0.05
CA SER A 83 -7.20 1.38 1.13
C SER A 83 -8.26 2.28 1.77
N TYR A 84 -9.33 2.61 1.04
CA TYR A 84 -10.42 3.43 1.56
C TYR A 84 -11.31 2.62 2.51
N LYS A 85 -12.04 3.31 3.39
CA LYS A 85 -13.03 2.68 4.25
C LYS A 85 -14.09 2.00 3.40
N ASN A 86 -14.29 0.70 3.57
CA ASN A 86 -15.25 -0.09 2.81
C ASN A 86 -16.69 0.44 2.95
N ALA A 87 -17.08 0.93 4.11
CA ALA A 87 -18.38 1.55 4.36
C ALA A 87 -18.68 2.79 3.48
N LEU A 88 -17.68 3.37 2.81
CA LEU A 88 -17.83 4.55 1.95
C LEU A 88 -17.64 4.21 0.46
N TRP A 89 -17.42 2.95 0.10
CA TRP A 89 -17.13 2.60 -1.29
C TRP A 89 -18.30 2.88 -2.22
N SER A 90 -19.52 2.58 -1.80
CA SER A 90 -20.72 2.82 -2.62
C SER A 90 -20.89 4.30 -2.94
N GLU A 91 -20.77 5.16 -1.92
CA GLU A 91 -20.85 6.61 -2.07
C GLU A 91 -19.71 7.13 -2.96
N ILE A 92 -18.48 6.69 -2.71
CA ILE A 92 -17.32 7.11 -3.51
C ILE A 92 -17.54 6.76 -4.99
N ILE A 93 -17.90 5.51 -5.31
CA ILE A 93 -18.10 5.08 -6.70
C ILE A 93 -19.27 5.80 -7.35
N THR A 94 -20.36 6.01 -6.62
CA THR A 94 -21.52 6.78 -7.11
C THR A 94 -21.14 8.22 -7.47
N PHE A 95 -20.41 8.90 -6.60
CA PHE A 95 -19.93 10.26 -6.87
C PHE A 95 -18.93 10.30 -8.01
N LEU A 96 -18.00 9.33 -8.09
CA LEU A 96 -17.04 9.26 -9.18
C LEU A 96 -17.72 9.08 -10.55
N LYS A 97 -18.75 8.22 -10.64
CA LYS A 97 -19.57 8.08 -11.85
C LYS A 97 -20.26 9.39 -12.21
N GLY A 98 -20.87 10.08 -11.25
CA GLY A 98 -21.52 11.37 -11.46
C GLY A 98 -20.57 12.43 -11.99
N TYR A 99 -19.42 12.61 -11.35
CA TYR A 99 -18.40 13.57 -11.77
C TYR A 99 -17.75 13.19 -13.11
N ALA A 100 -17.54 11.90 -13.39
CA ALA A 100 -17.03 11.45 -14.68
C ALA A 100 -17.95 11.90 -15.83
N LYS A 101 -19.27 11.76 -15.68
CA LYS A 101 -20.26 12.23 -16.66
C LYS A 101 -20.28 13.77 -16.75
N LEU A 102 -20.36 14.45 -15.59
CA LEU A 102 -20.48 15.92 -15.53
C LEU A 102 -19.27 16.64 -16.11
N LEU A 103 -18.06 16.17 -15.81
CA LEU A 103 -16.80 16.81 -16.18
C LEU A 103 -16.14 16.17 -17.41
N ASN A 104 -16.80 15.20 -18.04
CA ASN A 104 -16.22 14.40 -19.13
C ASN A 104 -14.86 13.80 -18.76
N MET A 105 -14.72 13.31 -17.52
CA MET A 105 -13.51 12.64 -17.06
C MET A 105 -13.51 11.16 -17.45
N LYS A 106 -12.32 10.60 -17.60
CA LYS A 106 -12.11 9.15 -17.64
C LYS A 106 -11.44 8.73 -16.35
N ILE A 107 -12.05 7.80 -15.62
CA ILE A 107 -11.53 7.33 -14.34
C ILE A 107 -11.09 5.88 -14.50
N ILE A 108 -9.81 5.63 -14.22
CA ILE A 108 -9.20 4.29 -14.21
C ILE A 108 -8.95 3.93 -12.75
N ILE A 109 -9.53 2.85 -12.28
CA ILE A 109 -9.34 2.34 -10.93
C ILE A 109 -8.44 1.12 -10.99
N MET A 110 -7.37 1.13 -10.20
CA MET A 110 -6.40 0.04 -10.11
C MET A 110 -6.28 -0.47 -8.68
N SER A 111 -6.09 -1.77 -8.55
CA SER A 111 -5.80 -2.43 -7.28
C SER A 111 -5.32 -3.86 -7.54
N ALA A 112 -4.45 -4.38 -6.67
CA ALA A 112 -4.10 -5.80 -6.64
C ALA A 112 -5.31 -6.66 -6.22
N THR A 113 -6.16 -6.11 -5.36
CA THR A 113 -7.33 -6.76 -4.77
C THR A 113 -8.59 -5.93 -5.05
N LEU A 114 -8.95 -5.80 -6.34
CA LEU A 114 -10.05 -4.94 -6.75
C LEU A 114 -11.42 -5.53 -6.35
N PRO A 115 -12.24 -4.81 -5.57
CA PRO A 115 -13.62 -5.21 -5.32
C PRO A 115 -14.45 -5.18 -6.62
N ASN A 116 -15.58 -5.87 -6.62
CA ASN A 116 -16.53 -5.76 -7.73
C ASN A 116 -17.24 -4.40 -7.68
N LEU A 117 -16.72 -3.44 -8.44
CA LEU A 117 -17.24 -2.07 -8.45
C LEU A 117 -18.65 -1.94 -9.02
N GLU A 118 -19.08 -2.89 -9.88
CA GLU A 118 -20.43 -2.92 -10.44
C GLU A 118 -21.49 -3.25 -9.38
N ALA A 119 -21.13 -4.05 -8.37
CA ALA A 119 -22.01 -4.39 -7.27
C ALA A 119 -22.24 -3.21 -6.30
N LEU A 120 -21.42 -2.16 -6.36
CA LEU A 120 -21.48 -1.00 -5.47
C LEU A 120 -22.48 0.07 -5.89
N THR A 121 -23.05 -0.03 -7.10
CA THR A 121 -23.97 0.99 -7.62
C THR A 121 -25.13 0.33 -8.34
N ASP A 122 -26.33 0.95 -8.27
CA ASP A 122 -27.52 0.51 -9.00
C ASP A 122 -27.38 0.66 -10.52
N ASP A 123 -26.55 1.61 -10.96
CA ASP A 123 -26.26 1.88 -12.36
C ASP A 123 -25.14 0.95 -12.83
N LYS A 124 -25.51 -0.15 -13.47
CA LYS A 124 -24.57 -1.19 -13.95
C LYS A 124 -23.89 -0.82 -15.26
N GLU A 125 -24.27 0.29 -15.88
CA GLU A 125 -23.65 0.76 -17.10
C GLU A 125 -22.31 1.45 -16.83
N ASP A 126 -21.36 1.31 -17.74
CA ASP A 126 -20.13 2.10 -17.89
C ASP A 126 -18.84 1.61 -17.20
N ALA A 127 -18.82 0.53 -16.43
CA ALA A 127 -17.53 -0.02 -15.97
C ALA A 127 -16.96 -1.00 -17.03
N VAL A 128 -15.76 -0.69 -17.53
CA VAL A 128 -15.05 -1.57 -18.48
C VAL A 128 -13.86 -2.21 -17.80
N ASN A 129 -13.83 -3.54 -17.76
CA ASN A 129 -12.68 -4.27 -17.28
C ASN A 129 -11.56 -4.19 -18.35
N LEU A 130 -10.49 -3.45 -18.02
CA LEU A 130 -9.34 -3.28 -18.94
C LEU A 130 -8.48 -4.54 -19.04
N ILE A 131 -8.58 -5.47 -18.09
CA ILE A 131 -7.83 -6.74 -18.06
C ILE A 131 -8.79 -7.90 -17.85
N PRO A 132 -9.61 -8.25 -18.87
CA PRO A 132 -10.64 -9.28 -18.74
C PRO A 132 -10.08 -10.68 -18.46
N GLN A 133 -8.80 -10.94 -18.79
CA GLN A 133 -8.12 -12.22 -18.59
C GLN A 133 -7.12 -12.19 -17.43
N LYS A 134 -7.38 -11.39 -16.38
CA LYS A 134 -6.46 -11.25 -15.22
C LYS A 134 -6.02 -12.58 -14.63
N GLU A 135 -6.90 -13.59 -14.60
CA GLU A 135 -6.59 -14.92 -14.07
C GLU A 135 -5.47 -15.63 -14.84
N SER A 136 -5.34 -15.41 -16.15
CA SER A 136 -4.27 -16.02 -16.94
C SER A 136 -2.89 -15.49 -16.53
N TYR A 137 -2.80 -14.23 -16.10
CA TYR A 137 -1.57 -13.64 -15.57
C TYR A 137 -1.23 -14.22 -14.20
N PHE A 138 -2.19 -14.35 -13.29
CA PHE A 138 -1.95 -14.93 -11.97
C PHE A 138 -1.56 -16.41 -12.03
N LYS A 139 -2.10 -17.17 -13.00
CA LYS A 139 -1.77 -18.58 -13.22
C LYS A 139 -0.43 -18.78 -13.96
N HIS A 140 0.19 -17.71 -14.46
CA HIS A 140 1.48 -17.81 -15.13
C HIS A 140 2.55 -18.31 -14.15
N PRO A 141 3.38 -19.32 -14.49
CA PRO A 141 4.34 -19.97 -13.56
C PRO A 141 5.25 -18.98 -12.82
N VAL A 142 5.66 -17.90 -13.46
CA VAL A 142 6.50 -16.85 -12.84
C VAL A 142 5.82 -16.19 -11.65
N PHE A 143 4.48 -16.09 -11.65
CA PHE A 143 3.72 -15.38 -10.60
C PHE A 143 3.03 -16.34 -9.64
N ALA A 144 2.52 -17.47 -10.11
CA ALA A 144 1.73 -18.41 -9.34
C ALA A 144 2.48 -18.97 -8.12
N GLU A 145 3.78 -19.29 -8.32
CA GLU A 145 4.63 -19.88 -7.29
C GLU A 145 5.69 -18.91 -6.75
N ARG A 146 5.54 -17.62 -7.05
CA ARG A 146 6.49 -16.58 -6.64
C ARG A 146 6.70 -16.55 -5.13
N VAL A 147 5.63 -16.71 -4.35
CA VAL A 147 5.63 -16.69 -2.89
C VAL A 147 4.77 -17.83 -2.36
N ILE A 148 5.34 -18.62 -1.47
CA ILE A 148 4.66 -19.74 -0.80
C ILE A 148 4.19 -19.27 0.58
N PRO A 149 2.89 -19.21 0.85
CA PRO A 149 2.37 -18.93 2.18
C PRO A 149 2.52 -20.16 3.10
N ASP A 150 3.01 -19.94 4.31
CA ASP A 150 3.13 -20.95 5.37
C ASP A 150 2.28 -20.54 6.58
N TYR A 151 1.32 -21.38 6.92
CA TYR A 151 0.39 -21.17 8.03
C TYR A 151 0.72 -22.01 9.27
N SER A 152 1.92 -22.61 9.33
CA SER A 152 2.32 -23.48 10.44
C SER A 152 2.33 -22.77 11.78
N LEU A 153 2.73 -21.48 11.80
CA LEU A 153 2.79 -20.69 13.03
C LEU A 153 1.40 -20.27 13.56
N LEU A 154 0.34 -20.37 12.76
CA LEU A 154 -1.04 -20.13 13.21
C LEU A 154 -1.59 -21.26 14.07
N LYS A 155 -0.96 -22.46 14.06
CA LYS A 155 -1.42 -23.64 14.78
C LYS A 155 -1.11 -23.61 16.28
N GLN A 156 -0.36 -22.61 16.73
CA GLN A 156 0.05 -22.46 18.13
C GLN A 156 -0.17 -21.04 18.64
N LYS A 157 -0.30 -20.88 19.93
CA LYS A 157 -0.33 -19.55 20.54
C LYS A 157 1.04 -18.90 20.36
N MET A 158 1.09 -17.81 19.59
CA MET A 158 2.34 -17.12 19.31
C MET A 158 2.79 -16.23 20.47
N THR A 159 4.08 -16.22 20.72
CA THR A 159 4.76 -15.27 21.60
C THR A 159 5.98 -14.69 20.88
N LEU A 160 6.51 -13.57 21.37
CA LEU A 160 7.70 -12.95 20.77
C LEU A 160 8.93 -13.87 20.86
N GLU A 161 9.02 -14.67 21.91
CA GLU A 161 10.11 -15.61 22.14
C GLU A 161 10.09 -16.74 21.09
N ILE A 162 8.93 -17.36 20.87
CA ILE A 162 8.73 -18.41 19.85
C ILE A 162 9.04 -17.86 18.46
N LEU A 163 8.55 -16.65 18.16
CA LEU A 163 8.82 -16.00 16.87
C LEU A 163 10.32 -15.72 16.70
N CYS A 164 11.00 -15.25 17.76
CA CYS A 164 12.42 -14.97 17.74
C CYS A 164 13.25 -16.24 17.44
N GLU A 165 12.96 -17.34 18.12
CA GLU A 165 13.62 -18.63 17.86
C GLU A 165 13.39 -19.10 16.41
N HIS A 166 12.19 -18.90 15.87
CA HIS A 166 11.90 -19.29 14.48
C HIS A 166 12.66 -18.41 13.47
N VAL A 167 12.72 -17.11 13.71
CA VAL A 167 13.46 -16.15 12.85
C VAL A 167 14.96 -16.43 12.91
N GLN A 168 15.54 -16.71 14.07
CA GLN A 168 16.97 -17.06 14.21
C GLN A 168 17.38 -18.27 13.38
N LYS A 169 16.52 -19.30 13.29
CA LYS A 169 16.77 -20.47 12.43
C LYS A 169 16.82 -20.08 10.96
N GLN A 170 16.04 -19.08 10.53
CA GLN A 170 16.02 -18.61 9.12
C GLN A 170 17.22 -17.70 8.79
N VAL A 171 17.78 -16.99 9.78
CA VAL A 171 18.98 -16.13 9.61
C VAL A 171 20.16 -16.95 9.08
N LEU A 172 20.29 -18.22 9.49
CA LEU A 172 21.34 -19.12 9.03
C LEU A 172 21.34 -19.32 7.48
N ARG A 173 20.22 -19.04 6.83
CA ARG A 173 20.12 -19.10 5.36
C ARG A 173 20.74 -17.91 4.64
N LYS A 174 21.20 -16.88 5.39
CA LYS A 174 21.78 -15.62 4.87
C LYS A 174 20.88 -14.92 3.85
N LYS A 175 19.59 -14.82 4.17
CA LYS A 175 18.54 -14.24 3.35
C LYS A 175 18.09 -12.87 3.91
N LYS A 176 17.35 -12.11 3.09
CA LYS A 176 16.67 -10.89 3.53
C LYS A 176 15.33 -11.27 4.17
N ILE A 177 15.14 -10.92 5.43
CA ILE A 177 13.97 -11.27 6.21
C ILE A 177 13.18 -10.00 6.52
N LEU A 178 11.88 -10.00 6.20
CA LEU A 178 10.94 -8.96 6.56
C LEU A 178 9.96 -9.46 7.61
N ILE A 179 9.79 -8.71 8.70
CA ILE A 179 8.86 -9.06 9.76
C ILE A 179 7.94 -7.87 10.00
N GLU A 180 6.64 -8.07 9.79
CA GLU A 180 5.64 -7.03 10.00
C GLU A 180 4.76 -7.35 11.18
N PHE A 181 4.65 -6.39 12.08
CA PHE A 181 3.76 -6.40 13.23
C PHE A 181 2.61 -5.41 13.06
N ILE A 182 1.46 -5.75 13.61
CA ILE A 182 0.31 -4.85 13.72
C ILE A 182 0.62 -3.75 14.74
N SER A 183 1.16 -4.12 15.90
CA SER A 183 1.46 -3.21 17.00
C SER A 183 2.90 -2.69 16.93
N LYS A 184 3.07 -1.37 16.95
CA LYS A 184 4.39 -0.73 17.05
C LYS A 184 5.13 -1.20 18.32
N LYS A 185 4.41 -1.36 19.45
CA LYS A 185 4.99 -1.81 20.72
C LYS A 185 5.59 -3.22 20.63
N SER A 186 4.89 -4.13 19.94
CA SER A 186 5.38 -5.49 19.72
C SER A 186 6.57 -5.48 18.77
N ALA A 187 6.54 -4.66 17.73
CA ALA A 187 7.66 -4.49 16.80
C ALA A 187 8.92 -3.95 17.49
N GLU A 188 8.79 -2.92 18.33
CA GLU A 188 9.91 -2.36 19.12
C GLU A 188 10.50 -3.37 20.09
N LYS A 189 9.64 -4.10 20.83
CA LYS A 189 10.08 -5.13 21.75
C LYS A 189 10.82 -6.26 21.02
N PHE A 190 10.28 -6.71 19.90
CA PHE A 190 10.90 -7.75 19.08
C PHE A 190 12.23 -7.31 18.49
N TYR A 191 12.31 -6.06 18.00
CA TYR A 191 13.56 -5.46 17.53
C TYR A 191 14.62 -5.45 18.62
N GLY A 192 14.27 -5.04 19.86
CA GLY A 192 15.16 -5.10 21.02
C GLY A 192 15.66 -6.52 21.31
N MET A 193 14.76 -7.51 21.31
CA MET A 193 15.15 -8.92 21.52
C MET A 193 16.15 -9.42 20.46
N LEU A 194 15.99 -9.03 19.18
CA LEU A 194 16.93 -9.41 18.13
C LEU A 194 18.28 -8.71 18.28
N THR A 195 18.30 -7.44 18.69
CA THR A 195 19.55 -6.69 18.87
C THR A 195 20.33 -7.13 20.12
N ASP A 196 19.64 -7.61 21.15
CA ASP A 196 20.27 -8.14 22.38
C ASP A 196 20.83 -9.57 22.16
N THR A 197 20.51 -10.20 21.05
CA THR A 197 21.00 -11.54 20.71
C THR A 197 22.22 -11.41 19.79
N GLU A 198 23.25 -12.25 19.96
CA GLU A 198 24.41 -12.33 19.06
C GLU A 198 24.02 -12.97 17.71
N ILE A 199 23.25 -12.23 16.90
CA ILE A 199 22.88 -12.66 15.54
C ILE A 199 23.86 -12.01 14.57
N ASP A 200 24.53 -12.84 13.76
CA ASP A 200 25.41 -12.38 12.67
C ASP A 200 24.58 -11.87 11.45
N CYS A 201 23.74 -10.86 11.71
CA CYS A 201 22.88 -10.25 10.70
C CYS A 201 22.49 -8.83 11.11
N GLU A 202 22.63 -7.88 10.19
CA GLU A 202 22.18 -6.50 10.46
C GLU A 202 20.66 -6.46 10.65
N THR A 203 20.19 -5.85 11.74
CA THR A 203 18.76 -5.67 12.03
C THR A 203 18.37 -4.21 11.88
N LEU A 204 17.34 -3.93 11.12
CA LEU A 204 16.80 -2.60 10.84
C LEU A 204 15.37 -2.50 11.37
N PHE A 205 14.93 -1.28 11.68
CA PHE A 205 13.59 -0.99 12.18
C PHE A 205 12.92 0.12 11.39
N MET A 206 11.65 -0.07 11.01
CA MET A 206 10.86 0.94 10.29
C MET A 206 9.42 0.97 10.83
N SER A 207 8.95 2.14 11.21
CA SER A 207 7.57 2.33 11.67
C SER A 207 6.90 3.55 11.06
N GLY A 208 5.64 3.78 11.40
CA GLY A 208 4.91 4.97 10.99
C GLY A 208 5.58 6.28 11.40
N ASP A 209 6.32 6.28 12.51
CA ASP A 209 7.02 7.46 13.04
C ASP A 209 8.37 7.70 12.36
N SER A 210 8.88 6.74 11.58
CA SER A 210 10.12 6.93 10.82
C SER A 210 9.96 8.05 9.81
N SER A 211 10.87 9.02 9.84
CA SER A 211 10.90 10.12 8.90
C SER A 211 11.16 9.63 7.47
N ILE A 212 10.79 10.42 6.46
CA ILE A 212 11.05 10.11 5.05
C ILE A 212 12.53 9.83 4.81
N TRP A 213 13.41 10.61 5.42
CA TRP A 213 14.85 10.46 5.28
C TRP A 213 15.38 9.16 5.91
N GLU A 214 14.87 8.76 7.08
CA GLU A 214 15.20 7.48 7.71
C GLU A 214 14.75 6.31 6.85
N ARG A 215 13.52 6.37 6.31
CA ARG A 215 12.99 5.34 5.40
C ARG A 215 13.87 5.20 4.15
N GLN A 216 14.27 6.31 3.53
CA GLN A 216 15.16 6.30 2.37
C GLN A 216 16.50 5.64 2.69
N LYS A 217 17.11 5.98 3.83
CA LYS A 217 18.36 5.35 4.29
C LYS A 217 18.21 3.84 4.50
N ILE A 218 17.09 3.41 5.09
CA ILE A 218 16.81 1.98 5.29
C ILE A 218 16.69 1.27 3.94
N ILE A 219 15.94 1.85 2.98
CA ILE A 219 15.78 1.29 1.64
C ILE A 219 17.11 1.19 0.91
N GLU A 220 17.97 2.22 0.99
CA GLU A 220 19.31 2.19 0.42
C GLU A 220 20.19 1.09 1.05
N LYS A 221 20.13 0.89 2.36
CA LYS A 221 20.83 -0.21 3.04
C LYS A 221 20.32 -1.57 2.58
N LEU A 222 19.00 -1.76 2.52
CA LEU A 222 18.36 -3.01 2.04
C LEU A 222 18.80 -3.38 0.63
N SER A 223 19.01 -2.39 -0.26
CA SER A 223 19.47 -2.65 -1.63
C SER A 223 20.90 -3.17 -1.69
N LYS A 224 21.76 -2.80 -0.74
CA LYS A 224 23.20 -3.14 -0.70
C LYS A 224 23.50 -4.43 0.07
N LEU A 225 22.68 -4.77 1.06
CA LEU A 225 22.90 -5.92 1.93
C LEU A 225 22.38 -7.22 1.28
N LYS A 226 23.11 -8.31 1.47
CA LYS A 226 22.69 -9.66 1.02
C LYS A 226 21.90 -10.41 2.10
N SER A 227 22.16 -10.11 3.37
CA SER A 227 21.48 -10.68 4.52
C SER A 227 21.13 -9.55 5.47
N VAL A 228 19.87 -9.45 5.88
CA VAL A 228 19.37 -8.39 6.76
C VAL A 228 18.01 -8.79 7.32
N ILE A 229 17.70 -8.34 8.51
CA ILE A 229 16.37 -8.42 9.10
C ILE A 229 15.77 -7.01 9.11
N LEU A 230 14.60 -6.84 8.53
CA LEU A 230 13.80 -5.62 8.69
C LEU A 230 12.58 -5.93 9.55
N VAL A 231 12.52 -5.32 10.73
CA VAL A 231 11.33 -5.30 11.60
C VAL A 231 10.54 -4.05 11.27
N ALA A 232 9.26 -4.21 10.94
CA ALA A 232 8.44 -3.08 10.52
C ALA A 232 6.99 -3.17 11.04
N THR A 233 6.27 -2.07 10.90
CA THR A 233 4.81 -2.02 10.97
C THR A 233 4.23 -1.89 9.55
N GLN A 234 2.91 -1.70 9.40
CA GLN A 234 2.21 -1.62 8.11
C GLN A 234 2.76 -0.54 7.14
N VAL A 235 3.70 0.28 7.59
CA VAL A 235 4.33 1.32 6.75
C VAL A 235 4.98 0.78 5.47
N ILE A 236 5.30 -0.52 5.43
CA ILE A 236 5.92 -1.18 4.29
C ILE A 236 4.92 -1.67 3.23
N GLU A 237 3.63 -1.75 3.56
CA GLU A 237 2.61 -2.27 2.64
C GLU A 237 2.43 -1.36 1.42
N ALA A 238 2.46 -0.04 1.61
CA ALA A 238 2.28 0.92 0.54
C ALA A 238 3.49 1.84 0.34
N GLY A 239 3.83 2.12 -0.91
CA GLY A 239 4.83 3.13 -1.28
C GLY A 239 6.30 2.78 -0.98
N VAL A 240 6.61 1.57 -0.50
CA VAL A 240 7.97 1.12 -0.23
C VAL A 240 8.40 0.07 -1.25
N ASP A 241 9.46 0.36 -2.01
CA ASP A 241 10.00 -0.55 -3.01
C ASP A 241 11.15 -1.37 -2.44
N ILE A 242 10.80 -2.56 -1.90
CA ILE A 242 11.74 -3.52 -1.33
C ILE A 242 11.50 -4.90 -1.91
N ASP A 243 12.58 -5.69 -1.94
CA ASP A 243 12.56 -7.08 -2.41
C ASP A 243 13.24 -7.95 -1.34
N MET A 244 12.43 -8.75 -0.65
CA MET A 244 12.85 -9.58 0.47
C MET A 244 12.66 -11.07 0.12
N ASP A 245 13.38 -11.95 0.79
CA ASP A 245 13.33 -13.40 0.49
C ASP A 245 12.32 -14.14 1.38
N ILE A 246 12.25 -13.76 2.66
CA ILE A 246 11.42 -14.40 3.67
C ILE A 246 10.57 -13.34 4.36
N GLY A 247 9.28 -13.61 4.49
CA GLY A 247 8.34 -12.75 5.21
C GLY A 247 7.80 -13.40 6.47
N TYR A 248 7.53 -12.58 7.48
CA TYR A 248 6.73 -12.91 8.66
C TYR A 248 5.65 -11.85 8.81
N LYS A 249 4.40 -12.26 8.75
CA LYS A 249 3.27 -11.34 8.77
C LYS A 249 2.36 -11.64 9.95
N ASP A 250 2.19 -10.65 10.83
CA ASP A 250 1.15 -10.67 11.86
C ASP A 250 -0.21 -10.49 11.18
N CYS A 251 -1.15 -11.42 11.41
CA CYS A 251 -2.39 -11.51 10.66
C CYS A 251 -3.27 -10.28 10.83
N SER A 252 -3.71 -9.71 9.72
CA SER A 252 -4.57 -8.53 9.69
C SER A 252 -5.72 -8.69 8.69
N LYS A 253 -5.80 -7.85 7.67
CA LYS A 253 -6.79 -7.94 6.59
C LYS A 253 -6.21 -8.69 5.39
N LEU A 254 -7.05 -9.41 4.66
CA LEU A 254 -6.59 -10.22 3.53
C LEU A 254 -5.93 -9.38 2.41
N ASP A 255 -6.40 -8.17 2.18
CA ASP A 255 -5.77 -7.22 1.25
C ASP A 255 -4.38 -6.74 1.74
N SER A 256 -4.19 -6.59 3.03
CA SER A 256 -2.90 -6.29 3.67
C SER A 256 -1.91 -7.46 3.53
N GLU A 257 -2.39 -8.70 3.70
CA GLU A 257 -1.60 -9.91 3.48
C GLU A 257 -1.08 -9.99 2.04
N GLU A 258 -1.92 -9.67 1.05
CA GLU A 258 -1.52 -9.65 -0.35
C GLU A 258 -0.48 -8.57 -0.64
N GLN A 259 -0.65 -7.37 -0.11
CA GLN A 259 0.32 -6.28 -0.24
C GLN A 259 1.67 -6.65 0.36
N PHE A 260 1.66 -7.30 1.54
CA PHE A 260 2.87 -7.80 2.19
C PHE A 260 3.56 -8.88 1.34
N MET A 261 2.81 -9.87 0.86
CA MET A 261 3.35 -10.90 -0.04
C MET A 261 3.96 -10.28 -1.31
N GLY A 262 3.44 -9.14 -1.75
CA GLY A 262 3.99 -8.33 -2.84
C GLY A 262 5.40 -7.81 -2.60
N ARG A 263 5.91 -7.81 -1.36
CA ARG A 263 7.27 -7.39 -0.98
C ARG A 263 8.27 -8.56 -0.93
N ILE A 264 7.78 -9.78 -0.99
CA ILE A 264 8.60 -10.99 -0.93
C ILE A 264 8.82 -11.54 -2.34
N ASN A 265 10.09 -11.85 -2.66
CA ASN A 265 10.52 -12.29 -4.00
C ASN A 265 9.89 -11.44 -5.13
N ARG A 266 9.87 -10.13 -4.92
CA ARG A 266 9.24 -9.17 -5.84
C ARG A 266 9.83 -9.23 -7.25
N SER A 267 11.12 -9.47 -7.34
CA SER A 267 11.84 -9.58 -8.62
C SER A 267 11.70 -10.95 -9.30
N CYS A 268 10.99 -11.90 -8.69
CA CYS A 268 10.81 -13.29 -9.19
C CYS A 268 12.14 -14.02 -9.49
N LYS A 269 13.21 -13.73 -8.72
CA LYS A 269 14.56 -14.32 -8.94
C LYS A 269 14.85 -15.54 -8.09
N GLY A 270 13.99 -15.88 -7.15
CA GLY A 270 14.18 -16.98 -6.22
C GLY A 270 12.85 -17.57 -5.77
N GLU A 271 12.88 -18.24 -4.63
CA GLU A 271 11.69 -18.72 -3.93
C GLU A 271 11.42 -17.83 -2.74
N GLY A 272 10.21 -17.25 -2.67
CA GLY A 272 9.73 -16.48 -1.53
C GLY A 272 8.91 -17.35 -0.60
N ILE A 273 9.03 -17.15 0.71
CA ILE A 273 8.17 -17.79 1.70
C ILE A 273 7.64 -16.74 2.67
N VAL A 274 6.35 -16.85 3.02
CA VAL A 274 5.72 -15.98 4.03
C VAL A 274 5.11 -16.83 5.12
N TYR A 275 5.60 -16.66 6.33
CA TYR A 275 5.06 -17.26 7.55
C TYR A 275 4.02 -16.31 8.15
N PHE A 276 2.79 -16.76 8.25
CA PHE A 276 1.72 -16.02 8.93
C PHE A 276 1.68 -16.42 10.40
N PHE A 277 1.62 -15.42 11.28
CA PHE A 277 1.46 -15.62 12.71
C PHE A 277 0.38 -14.70 13.27
N ASN A 278 -0.14 -15.01 14.44
CA ASN A 278 -1.18 -14.22 15.11
C ASN A 278 -0.71 -13.87 16.52
N LEU A 279 -0.22 -12.64 16.70
CA LEU A 279 0.28 -12.13 17.96
C LEU A 279 -0.61 -11.02 18.50
N ASP A 280 -0.84 -10.00 17.70
CA ASP A 280 -1.62 -8.81 18.04
C ASP A 280 -2.99 -8.83 17.36
N SER A 281 -3.99 -8.22 17.98
CA SER A 281 -5.30 -8.09 17.37
C SER A 281 -5.33 -6.95 16.36
N ALA A 282 -5.70 -7.22 15.12
CA ALA A 282 -5.86 -6.21 14.08
C ALA A 282 -6.87 -5.11 14.48
N ARG A 283 -7.84 -5.41 15.33
CA ARG A 283 -8.79 -4.43 15.89
C ARG A 283 -8.13 -3.32 16.71
N MET A 284 -6.89 -3.49 17.15
CA MET A 284 -6.14 -2.45 17.86
C MET A 284 -5.80 -1.26 16.94
N VAL A 285 -5.60 -1.52 15.66
CA VAL A 285 -5.24 -0.51 14.65
C VAL A 285 -6.45 -0.10 13.83
N TYR A 286 -7.23 -1.06 13.38
CA TYR A 286 -8.45 -0.84 12.59
C TYR A 286 -9.64 -0.66 13.54
N LYS A 287 -9.73 0.53 14.16
CA LYS A 287 -10.88 0.94 14.98
C LYS A 287 -12.07 1.16 14.03
N ASP A 288 -13.25 1.36 14.51
CA ASP A 288 -14.43 1.78 13.73
C ASP A 288 -15.13 0.70 12.88
N GLY A 289 -15.11 -0.56 13.31
CA GLY A 289 -16.01 -1.56 12.73
C GLY A 289 -15.62 -2.06 11.34
N ASP A 290 -14.35 -1.99 10.97
CA ASP A 290 -13.87 -2.66 9.73
C ASP A 290 -14.02 -4.18 9.90
N ILE A 291 -15.05 -4.77 9.27
CA ILE A 291 -15.35 -6.20 9.37
C ILE A 291 -14.25 -7.09 8.77
N ARG A 292 -13.38 -6.55 7.92
CA ARG A 292 -12.27 -7.28 7.30
C ARG A 292 -11.24 -7.79 8.31
N VAL A 293 -11.23 -7.25 9.55
CA VAL A 293 -10.36 -7.73 10.64
C VAL A 293 -11.01 -8.80 11.50
N ASP A 294 -12.26 -9.17 11.24
CA ASP A 294 -12.91 -10.27 11.93
C ASP A 294 -12.27 -11.60 11.51
N THR A 295 -12.15 -12.52 12.45
CA THR A 295 -11.43 -13.79 12.24
C THR A 295 -11.96 -14.55 11.02
N GLU A 296 -13.24 -14.38 10.68
CA GLU A 296 -13.87 -14.99 9.51
C GLU A 296 -13.31 -14.51 8.19
N PHE A 297 -12.76 -13.27 8.13
CA PHE A 297 -12.22 -12.62 6.94
C PHE A 297 -10.69 -12.55 6.91
N THR A 298 -10.02 -13.28 7.79
CA THR A 298 -8.56 -13.32 7.87
C THR A 298 -8.01 -14.69 7.49
N VAL A 299 -6.70 -14.79 7.25
CA VAL A 299 -6.01 -16.05 6.94
C VAL A 299 -6.08 -17.10 8.07
N MET A 300 -6.76 -16.78 9.17
CA MET A 300 -7.13 -17.79 10.19
C MET A 300 -8.13 -18.82 9.67
N LYS A 301 -8.86 -18.51 8.59
CA LYS A 301 -9.81 -19.42 7.92
C LYS A 301 -9.22 -19.98 6.63
N THR A 302 -9.46 -21.26 6.39
CA THR A 302 -8.98 -21.97 5.19
C THR A 302 -9.52 -21.38 3.89
N ASP A 303 -10.77 -20.91 3.89
CA ASP A 303 -11.37 -20.29 2.71
C ASP A 303 -10.64 -18.98 2.33
N MET A 304 -10.25 -18.19 3.33
CA MET A 304 -9.46 -16.97 3.14
C MET A 304 -8.03 -17.30 2.68
N GLN A 305 -7.44 -18.40 3.16
CA GLN A 305 -6.15 -18.89 2.66
C GLN A 305 -6.24 -19.28 1.18
N GLU A 306 -7.34 -19.90 0.76
CA GLU A 306 -7.60 -20.26 -0.63
C GLU A 306 -7.79 -19.02 -1.52
N ILE A 307 -8.53 -18.01 -1.05
CA ILE A 307 -8.68 -16.73 -1.75
C ILE A 307 -7.31 -16.05 -1.94
N LEU A 308 -6.48 -16.04 -0.89
CA LEU A 308 -5.12 -15.47 -0.97
C LEU A 308 -4.24 -16.24 -1.97
N ARG A 309 -4.40 -17.57 -2.04
CA ARG A 309 -3.67 -18.44 -2.98
C ARG A 309 -4.12 -18.25 -4.43
N THR A 310 -5.44 -18.20 -4.66
CA THR A 310 -6.04 -18.12 -6.00
C THR A 310 -6.13 -16.71 -6.54
N LYS A 311 -5.96 -15.70 -5.67
CA LYS A 311 -6.16 -14.28 -5.96
C LYS A 311 -7.60 -13.93 -6.37
N ASN A 312 -8.57 -14.77 -6.01
CA ASN A 312 -10.00 -14.51 -6.26
C ASN A 312 -10.62 -13.62 -5.19
N PHE A 313 -10.20 -12.38 -5.13
CA PHE A 313 -10.71 -11.39 -4.16
C PHE A 313 -12.16 -10.96 -4.44
N SER A 314 -12.74 -11.32 -5.57
CA SER A 314 -14.14 -10.97 -5.87
C SER A 314 -15.11 -11.60 -4.86
N ASP A 315 -14.88 -12.86 -4.48
CA ASP A 315 -15.71 -13.57 -3.50
C ASP A 315 -15.55 -12.96 -2.10
N TYR A 316 -14.30 -12.64 -1.72
CA TYR A 316 -13.99 -11.96 -0.46
C TYR A 316 -14.74 -10.63 -0.31
N TYR A 317 -14.68 -9.79 -1.33
CA TYR A 317 -15.37 -8.49 -1.28
C TYR A 317 -16.88 -8.62 -1.43
N GLY A 318 -17.37 -9.66 -2.11
CA GLY A 318 -18.81 -9.99 -2.17
C GLY A 318 -19.38 -10.19 -0.77
N GLU A 319 -18.74 -11.03 0.04
CA GLU A 319 -19.17 -11.29 1.43
C GLU A 319 -19.09 -10.05 2.34
N ILE A 320 -18.06 -9.20 2.13
CA ILE A 320 -17.89 -7.95 2.89
C ILE A 320 -18.99 -6.94 2.56
N LEU A 321 -19.43 -6.88 1.30
CA LEU A 321 -20.45 -5.92 0.87
C LEU A 321 -21.87 -6.33 1.21
N GLU A 322 -22.11 -7.62 1.47
CA GLU A 322 -23.41 -8.14 1.91
C GLU A 322 -23.70 -7.91 3.40
N ARG A 323 -22.70 -7.56 4.20
CA ARG A 323 -22.80 -7.29 5.65
C ARG A 323 -22.78 -5.81 5.98
#